data_bf445e4b63f9d9bfada7d025d96ec9c8
#
_entry.id   bf445e4b63f9d9bfada7d025d96ec9c8
#
_cell.length_a   1.000
_cell.length_b   1.000
_cell.length_c   1.000
_cell.angle_alpha   90.00
_cell.angle_beta   90.00
_cell.angle_gamma   90.00
#
_symmetry.space_group_name_H-M   'P 1'
#
loop_
_entity.id
_entity.type
_entity.pdbx_description
1 polymer ?
#
loop_
_entity_poly.entity_id
_entity_poly.type
_entity_poly.pdbx_seq_one_letter_code
_entity_poly.pdbx_strand_id
1 'polypeptide(L)'
;KSQDFHRALTDARYTGEILKTLDPADVRVNSSIDVYQNPKSKKEEIFLSYLTYDQYVSREFADKEKVMKDREVASTRCPVCHMPAKRRIRWFMNNSRAYESVSLCQKHGYIKGKVRIRHTDEDAYYAIKKLKRIEEKDAEEIREKRDSLRKKRQAKRQSEKLV
;
A
#
# COMPACT_ATOMS: atom_id res chain seq x y z
N LYS A 1 2.78 2.83 38.19
CA LYS A 1 2.58 1.35 38.09
C LYS A 1 2.60 1.01 36.61
N SER A 2 3.67 0.40 36.13
CA SER A 2 3.77 -0.11 34.75
C SER A 2 2.73 -1.23 34.63
N GLN A 3 1.68 -0.97 33.86
CA GLN A 3 0.75 -2.01 33.48
C GLN A 3 1.47 -2.91 32.46
N ASP A 4 1.44 -4.20 32.70
CA ASP A 4 2.03 -5.21 31.82
C ASP A 4 1.25 -5.25 30.49
N PHE A 5 1.64 -4.39 29.55
CA PHE A 5 1.23 -4.50 28.14
C PHE A 5 1.76 -5.82 27.59
N HIS A 6 1.01 -6.43 26.68
CA HIS A 6 1.25 -7.74 26.05
C HIS A 6 0.79 -8.97 26.81
N ARG A 7 -0.13 -8.81 27.76
CA ARG A 7 -0.89 -9.95 28.28
C ARG A 7 -2.25 -10.00 27.59
N ALA A 8 -2.60 -11.12 26.99
CA ALA A 8 -3.83 -11.31 26.21
C ALA A 8 -5.11 -10.79 26.89
N LEU A 9 -5.24 -11.00 28.20
CA LEU A 9 -6.39 -10.51 28.98
C LEU A 9 -6.39 -8.98 29.10
N THR A 10 -5.23 -8.36 29.29
CA THR A 10 -5.08 -6.91 29.39
C THR A 10 -5.40 -6.25 28.05
N ASP A 11 -4.86 -6.81 26.97
CA ASP A 11 -5.10 -6.33 25.61
C ASP A 11 -6.58 -6.47 25.23
N ALA A 12 -7.24 -7.58 25.58
CA ALA A 12 -8.67 -7.78 25.37
C ALA A 12 -9.51 -6.78 26.14
N ARG A 13 -9.16 -6.45 27.38
CA ARG A 13 -9.84 -5.40 28.20
C ARG A 13 -9.72 -4.04 27.56
N TYR A 14 -8.50 -3.63 27.14
CA TYR A 14 -8.31 -2.34 26.47
C TYR A 14 -9.06 -2.26 25.15
N THR A 15 -9.07 -3.33 24.37
CA THR A 15 -9.86 -3.39 23.14
C THR A 15 -11.35 -3.22 23.43
N GLY A 16 -11.87 -3.86 24.49
CA GLY A 16 -13.25 -3.72 24.93
C GLY A 16 -13.58 -2.30 25.39
N GLU A 17 -12.69 -1.63 26.12
CA GLU A 17 -12.89 -0.24 26.54
C GLU A 17 -12.87 0.73 25.35
N ILE A 18 -11.98 0.52 24.37
CA ILE A 18 -11.96 1.30 23.12
C ILE A 18 -13.28 1.10 22.37
N LEU A 19 -13.75 -0.13 22.24
CA LEU A 19 -15.01 -0.42 21.54
C LEU A 19 -16.21 0.30 22.15
N LYS A 20 -16.27 0.46 23.49
CA LYS A 20 -17.33 1.20 24.18
C LYS A 20 -17.35 2.68 23.84
N THR A 21 -16.23 3.26 23.39
CA THR A 21 -16.14 4.69 23.03
C THR A 21 -16.54 4.95 21.58
N LEU A 22 -16.72 3.91 20.75
CA LEU A 22 -17.10 4.04 19.36
C LEU A 22 -18.62 4.07 19.18
N ASP A 23 -19.10 4.85 18.21
CA ASP A 23 -20.51 4.82 17.82
C ASP A 23 -20.83 3.44 17.20
N PRO A 24 -21.85 2.73 17.70
CA PRO A 24 -22.27 1.45 17.13
C PRO A 24 -22.63 1.51 15.65
N ALA A 25 -23.12 2.66 15.16
CA ALA A 25 -23.41 2.87 13.74
C ALA A 25 -22.13 2.89 12.92
N ASP A 26 -21.10 3.62 13.37
CA ASP A 26 -19.78 3.67 12.72
C ASP A 26 -19.10 2.30 12.74
N VAL A 27 -19.19 1.58 13.86
CA VAL A 27 -18.65 0.21 13.96
C VAL A 27 -19.29 -0.72 12.93
N ARG A 28 -20.61 -0.66 12.73
CA ARG A 28 -21.33 -1.51 11.76
C ARG A 28 -20.92 -1.19 10.32
N VAL A 29 -20.77 0.09 9.97
CA VAL A 29 -20.39 0.52 8.62
C VAL A 29 -18.94 0.15 8.30
N ASN A 30 -18.06 0.20 9.31
CA ASN A 30 -16.62 -0.03 9.15
C ASN A 30 -16.16 -1.42 9.62
N SER A 31 -17.07 -2.31 10.02
CA SER A 31 -16.75 -3.63 10.58
C SER A 31 -16.31 -4.68 9.55
N SER A 32 -16.25 -4.34 8.27
CA SER A 32 -16.02 -5.29 7.18
C SER A 32 -14.55 -5.65 6.94
N ILE A 33 -13.61 -5.14 7.75
CA ILE A 33 -12.19 -5.43 7.52
C ILE A 33 -11.78 -6.61 8.37
N ASP A 34 -12.09 -7.78 7.90
CA ASP A 34 -11.45 -8.99 8.37
C ASP A 34 -10.03 -9.06 7.80
N VAL A 35 -9.03 -8.90 8.66
CA VAL A 35 -7.62 -8.95 8.27
C VAL A 35 -7.22 -10.33 7.78
N TYR A 36 -8.02 -11.35 8.08
CA TYR A 36 -7.80 -12.75 7.73
C TYR A 36 -8.51 -13.20 6.45
N GLN A 37 -9.44 -12.41 5.94
CA GLN A 37 -10.14 -12.70 4.68
C GLN A 37 -9.75 -11.69 3.61
N ASN A 38 -8.98 -12.17 2.63
CA ASN A 38 -8.64 -11.34 1.48
C ASN A 38 -9.85 -11.21 0.56
N PRO A 39 -10.04 -10.03 -0.07
CA PRO A 39 -11.08 -9.85 -1.08
C PRO A 39 -10.92 -10.87 -2.21
N LYS A 40 -11.98 -11.64 -2.49
CA LYS A 40 -11.99 -12.63 -3.59
C LYS A 40 -12.46 -12.02 -4.91
N SER A 41 -13.28 -10.99 -4.85
CA SER A 41 -13.88 -10.33 -6.02
C SER A 41 -13.61 -8.84 -6.02
N LYS A 42 -13.83 -8.20 -7.19
CA LYS A 42 -13.68 -6.76 -7.35
C LYS A 42 -14.65 -5.95 -6.47
N LYS A 43 -15.79 -6.50 -6.11
CA LYS A 43 -16.78 -5.85 -5.24
C LYS A 43 -16.35 -5.81 -3.77
N GLU A 44 -15.46 -6.72 -3.39
CA GLU A 44 -14.93 -6.84 -2.02
C GLU A 44 -13.64 -6.06 -1.82
N GLU A 45 -13.08 -5.45 -2.88
CA GLU A 45 -11.87 -4.64 -2.79
C GLU A 45 -12.06 -3.51 -1.77
N ILE A 46 -11.08 -3.32 -0.89
CA ILE A 46 -11.21 -2.46 0.28
C ILE A 46 -10.49 -1.14 0.03
N PHE A 47 -11.20 -0.03 0.25
CA PHE A 47 -10.66 1.33 0.21
C PHE A 47 -10.82 1.98 1.57
N LEU A 48 -9.71 2.42 2.15
CA LEU A 48 -9.66 3.08 3.45
C LEU A 48 -8.95 4.43 3.32
N SER A 49 -9.58 5.47 3.77
CA SER A 49 -8.99 6.80 3.88
C SER A 49 -8.67 7.10 5.34
N TYR A 50 -7.39 7.29 5.61
CA TYR A 50 -6.87 7.73 6.90
C TYR A 50 -6.49 9.21 6.84
N LEU A 51 -6.28 9.81 7.97
CA LEU A 51 -5.91 11.23 8.06
C LEU A 51 -4.65 11.59 7.24
N THR A 52 -3.69 10.66 7.11
CA THR A 52 -2.38 10.93 6.49
C THR A 52 -2.11 10.14 5.21
N TYR A 53 -2.92 9.14 4.90
CA TYR A 53 -2.75 8.30 3.71
C TYR A 53 -4.03 7.55 3.36
N ASP A 54 -4.13 7.13 2.10
CA ASP A 54 -5.14 6.17 1.66
C ASP A 54 -4.54 4.78 1.56
N GLN A 55 -5.33 3.76 1.87
CA GLN A 55 -4.99 2.36 1.69
C GLN A 55 -6.03 1.67 0.81
N TYR A 56 -5.54 0.82 -0.07
CA TYR A 56 -6.36 -0.06 -0.90
C TYR A 56 -5.84 -1.48 -0.80
N VAL A 57 -6.76 -2.43 -0.63
CA VAL A 57 -6.49 -3.87 -0.66
C VAL A 57 -7.24 -4.45 -1.86
N SER A 58 -6.49 -5.01 -2.78
CA SER A 58 -7.05 -5.61 -4.00
C SER A 58 -7.66 -6.98 -3.73
N ARG A 59 -8.51 -7.43 -4.64
CA ARG A 59 -8.85 -8.84 -4.76
C ARG A 59 -7.62 -9.71 -5.03
N GLU A 60 -7.81 -10.99 -4.96
CA GLU A 60 -6.81 -11.98 -5.31
C GLU A 60 -6.59 -12.11 -6.82
N PHE A 61 -5.37 -12.47 -7.21
CA PHE A 61 -4.93 -12.74 -8.56
C PHE A 61 -4.19 -14.08 -8.58
N ALA A 62 -4.42 -14.87 -9.60
CA ALA A 62 -3.70 -16.14 -9.78
C ALA A 62 -2.19 -15.95 -10.00
N ASP A 63 -1.78 -14.84 -10.65
CA ASP A 63 -0.39 -14.59 -11.00
C ASP A 63 0.10 -13.27 -10.43
N LYS A 64 1.29 -13.27 -9.87
CA LYS A 64 1.96 -12.07 -9.36
C LYS A 64 2.10 -10.97 -10.42
N GLU A 65 2.34 -11.37 -11.68
CA GLU A 65 2.51 -10.41 -12.78
C GLU A 65 1.23 -9.67 -13.13
N LYS A 66 0.07 -10.28 -12.92
CA LYS A 66 -1.25 -9.68 -13.15
C LYS A 66 -1.56 -8.56 -12.14
N VAL A 67 -1.01 -8.65 -10.94
CA VAL A 67 -1.26 -7.66 -9.87
C VAL A 67 -0.92 -6.24 -10.32
N MET A 68 0.29 -6.02 -10.85
CA MET A 68 0.72 -4.68 -11.28
C MET A 68 0.16 -4.25 -12.65
N LYS A 69 -0.47 -5.16 -13.40
CA LYS A 69 -1.20 -4.86 -14.64
C LYS A 69 -2.63 -4.41 -14.36
N ASP A 70 -3.16 -4.68 -13.17
CA ASP A 70 -4.48 -4.24 -12.77
C ASP A 70 -4.53 -2.70 -12.69
N ARG A 71 -5.58 -2.12 -13.30
CA ARG A 71 -5.74 -0.66 -13.40
C ARG A 71 -5.88 0.00 -12.03
N GLU A 72 -6.61 -0.60 -11.12
CA GLU A 72 -6.85 -0.02 -9.80
C GLU A 72 -5.60 -0.09 -8.93
N VAL A 73 -4.87 -1.21 -8.97
CA VAL A 73 -3.57 -1.34 -8.28
C VAL A 73 -2.57 -0.31 -8.81
N ALA A 74 -2.46 -0.16 -10.14
CA ALA A 74 -1.48 0.73 -10.78
C ALA A 74 -1.88 2.21 -10.77
N SER A 75 -3.15 2.55 -10.50
CA SER A 75 -3.62 3.94 -10.46
C SER A 75 -3.09 4.69 -9.24
N THR A 76 -2.94 6.01 -9.37
CA THR A 76 -2.59 6.90 -8.27
C THR A 76 -3.60 8.04 -8.20
N ARG A 77 -4.27 8.16 -7.07
CA ARG A 77 -5.17 9.28 -6.73
C ARG A 77 -4.58 10.07 -5.58
N CYS A 78 -4.96 11.32 -5.48
CA CYS A 78 -4.56 12.16 -4.34
C CYS A 78 -5.34 11.74 -3.09
N PRO A 79 -4.69 11.45 -1.96
CA PRO A 79 -5.41 11.09 -0.72
C PRO A 79 -6.23 12.23 -0.11
N VAL A 80 -6.05 13.48 -0.58
CA VAL A 80 -6.77 14.64 -0.07
C VAL A 80 -8.00 14.99 -0.91
N CYS A 81 -7.87 15.01 -2.25
CA CYS A 81 -8.97 15.39 -3.15
C CYS A 81 -9.47 14.25 -4.04
N HIS A 82 -8.91 13.06 -3.91
CA HIS A 82 -9.23 11.84 -4.65
C HIS A 82 -9.16 11.95 -6.19
N MET A 83 -8.67 13.09 -6.69
CA MET A 83 -8.46 13.30 -8.12
C MET A 83 -7.25 12.50 -8.64
N PRO A 84 -7.28 12.06 -9.90
CA PRO A 84 -6.13 11.41 -10.51
C PRO A 84 -4.87 12.28 -10.44
N ALA A 85 -3.75 11.69 -10.05
CA ALA A 85 -2.48 12.37 -9.95
C ALA A 85 -1.57 12.03 -11.14
N LYS A 86 -0.88 13.05 -11.68
CA LYS A 86 0.04 12.89 -12.82
C LYS A 86 1.29 12.15 -12.37
N ARG A 87 1.58 11.01 -13.00
CA ARG A 87 2.74 10.19 -12.68
C ARG A 87 4.04 10.92 -13.04
N ARG A 88 4.96 11.04 -12.07
CA ARG A 88 6.31 11.61 -12.24
C ARG A 88 7.37 10.50 -12.25
N ILE A 89 7.25 9.53 -11.36
CA ILE A 89 8.07 8.33 -11.32
C ILE A 89 7.15 7.14 -11.49
N ARG A 90 7.37 6.34 -12.53
CA ARG A 90 6.60 5.11 -12.76
C ARG A 90 6.87 4.12 -11.64
N TRP A 91 5.92 3.20 -11.44
CA TRP A 91 6.12 2.08 -10.53
C TRP A 91 7.42 1.34 -10.82
N PHE A 92 8.29 1.27 -9.86
CA PHE A 92 9.53 0.51 -9.94
C PHE A 92 9.64 -0.43 -8.75
N MET A 93 10.22 -1.58 -8.99
CA MET A 93 10.42 -2.59 -7.97
C MET A 93 11.58 -2.15 -7.07
N ASN A 94 11.28 -1.92 -5.79
CA ASN A 94 12.27 -1.60 -4.76
C ASN A 94 12.94 -2.88 -4.23
N ASN A 95 12.12 -3.92 -3.99
CA ASN A 95 12.56 -5.27 -3.65
C ASN A 95 11.61 -6.29 -4.32
N SER A 96 11.83 -7.58 -4.10
CA SER A 96 11.07 -8.67 -4.75
C SER A 96 9.54 -8.62 -4.58
N ARG A 97 9.04 -7.87 -3.57
CA ARG A 97 7.61 -7.82 -3.21
C ARG A 97 7.04 -6.41 -3.07
N ALA A 98 7.86 -5.37 -3.27
CA ALA A 98 7.43 -3.99 -3.07
C ALA A 98 7.76 -3.11 -4.27
N TYR A 99 6.78 -2.29 -4.66
CA TYR A 99 6.88 -1.29 -5.70
C TYR A 99 6.71 0.09 -5.09
N GLU A 100 7.42 1.07 -5.63
CA GLU A 100 7.29 2.48 -5.27
C GLU A 100 7.04 3.32 -6.53
N SER A 101 6.33 4.43 -6.36
CA SER A 101 6.07 5.42 -7.41
C SER A 101 5.96 6.81 -6.80
N VAL A 102 6.10 7.85 -7.64
CA VAL A 102 5.78 9.22 -7.26
C VAL A 102 4.85 9.82 -8.32
N SER A 103 3.80 10.47 -7.85
CA SER A 103 2.86 11.22 -8.68
C SER A 103 2.70 12.63 -8.14
N LEU A 104 2.20 13.54 -8.95
CA LEU A 104 1.97 14.93 -8.59
C LEU A 104 0.49 15.27 -8.73
N CYS A 105 -0.12 15.70 -7.64
CA CYS A 105 -1.40 16.37 -7.64
C CYS A 105 -1.17 17.88 -7.82
N GLN A 106 -1.88 18.52 -8.74
CA GLN A 106 -1.71 19.96 -9.00
C GLN A 106 -2.05 20.83 -7.77
N LYS A 107 -3.00 20.37 -6.93
CA LYS A 107 -3.45 21.11 -5.74
C LYS A 107 -2.69 20.77 -4.46
N HIS A 108 -2.24 19.51 -4.31
CA HIS A 108 -1.74 19.01 -3.03
C HIS A 108 -0.29 18.51 -3.07
N GLY A 109 0.42 18.68 -4.19
CA GLY A 109 1.83 18.35 -4.31
C GLY A 109 2.11 16.87 -4.56
N TYR A 110 3.28 16.42 -4.11
CA TYR A 110 3.77 15.07 -4.38
C TYR A 110 3.08 13.99 -3.56
N ILE A 111 2.89 12.84 -4.21
CA ILE A 111 2.24 11.66 -3.63
C ILE A 111 3.15 10.46 -3.85
N LYS A 112 3.56 9.83 -2.77
CA LYS A 112 4.25 8.54 -2.77
C LYS A 112 3.23 7.43 -2.85
N GLY A 113 3.35 6.58 -3.86
CA GLY A 113 2.68 5.31 -3.94
C GLY A 113 3.60 4.19 -3.50
N LYS A 114 3.09 3.29 -2.67
CA LYS A 114 3.75 2.04 -2.29
C LYS A 114 2.78 0.89 -2.46
N VAL A 115 3.14 -0.12 -3.25
CA VAL A 115 2.40 -1.37 -3.40
C VAL A 115 3.23 -2.50 -2.83
N ARG A 116 2.64 -3.29 -1.94
CA ARG A 116 3.20 -4.55 -1.48
C ARG A 116 2.35 -5.69 -2.01
N ILE A 117 2.98 -6.63 -2.69
CA ILE A 117 2.33 -7.86 -3.14
C ILE A 117 2.51 -8.91 -2.03
N ARG A 118 1.39 -9.49 -1.62
CA ARG A 118 1.30 -10.55 -0.63
C ARG A 118 0.88 -11.84 -1.32
N HIS A 119 1.30 -12.93 -0.76
CA HIS A 119 0.92 -14.28 -1.15
C HIS A 119 -0.08 -14.83 -0.13
N THR A 120 -1.10 -15.51 -0.58
CA THR A 120 -2.08 -16.17 0.27
C THR A 120 -1.71 -17.64 0.47
N ASP A 121 -2.33 -18.29 1.44
CA ASP A 121 -2.13 -19.72 1.69
C ASP A 121 -2.73 -20.60 0.57
N GLU A 122 -3.61 -20.03 -0.27
CA GLU A 122 -4.25 -20.65 -1.44
C GLU A 122 -3.48 -20.42 -2.76
N ASP A 123 -2.17 -20.11 -2.70
CA ASP A 123 -1.32 -19.82 -3.85
C ASP A 123 -1.78 -18.64 -4.75
N ALA A 124 -2.58 -17.74 -4.21
CA ALA A 124 -2.98 -16.49 -4.87
C ALA A 124 -2.17 -15.29 -4.39
N TYR A 125 -2.28 -14.17 -5.11
CA TYR A 125 -1.58 -12.92 -4.80
C TYR A 125 -2.56 -11.78 -4.66
N TYR A 126 -2.30 -10.88 -3.72
CA TYR A 126 -3.06 -9.63 -3.58
C TYR A 126 -2.13 -8.46 -3.32
N ALA A 127 -2.62 -7.25 -3.54
CA ALA A 127 -1.87 -6.03 -3.34
C ALA A 127 -2.41 -5.22 -2.16
N ILE A 128 -1.51 -4.71 -1.35
CA ILE A 128 -1.79 -3.62 -0.42
C ILE A 128 -1.11 -2.38 -0.97
N LYS A 129 -1.92 -1.42 -1.45
CA LYS A 129 -1.46 -0.12 -1.94
C LYS A 129 -1.65 0.93 -0.87
N LYS A 130 -0.64 1.76 -0.64
CA LYS A 130 -0.71 2.97 0.19
C LYS A 130 -0.33 4.19 -0.63
N LEU A 131 -1.13 5.25 -0.51
CA LEU A 131 -0.89 6.54 -1.14
C LEU A 131 -0.75 7.58 -0.03
N LYS A 132 0.40 8.24 0.04
CA LYS A 132 0.71 9.24 1.08
C LYS A 132 1.23 10.52 0.43
N ARG A 133 0.77 11.67 0.92
CA ARG A 133 1.37 12.96 0.55
C ARG A 133 2.77 13.04 1.13
N ILE A 134 3.71 13.56 0.35
CA ILE A 134 5.12 13.72 0.71
C ILE A 134 5.61 15.10 0.29
N GLU A 135 6.75 15.50 0.81
CA GLU A 135 7.44 16.72 0.39
C GLU A 135 8.25 16.48 -0.89
N GLU A 136 8.68 17.56 -1.53
CA GLU A 136 9.49 17.49 -2.74
C GLU A 136 10.82 16.81 -2.49
N LYS A 137 11.44 17.06 -1.34
CA LYS A 137 12.68 16.40 -0.90
C LYS A 137 12.54 14.88 -0.89
N ASP A 138 11.45 14.36 -0.32
CA ASP A 138 11.19 12.92 -0.29
C ASP A 138 11.04 12.36 -1.71
N ALA A 139 10.40 13.12 -2.62
CA ALA A 139 10.25 12.72 -4.00
C ALA A 139 11.58 12.63 -4.74
N GLU A 140 12.53 13.52 -4.43
CA GLU A 140 13.88 13.50 -4.97
C GLU A 140 14.69 12.30 -4.46
N GLU A 141 14.64 12.00 -3.16
CA GLU A 141 15.26 10.81 -2.58
C GLU A 141 14.76 9.51 -3.23
N ILE A 142 13.45 9.45 -3.54
CA ILE A 142 12.88 8.29 -4.25
C ILE A 142 13.40 8.22 -5.70
N ARG A 143 13.63 9.36 -6.35
CA ARG A 143 14.22 9.44 -7.70
C ARG A 143 15.62 8.88 -7.71
N GLU A 144 16.48 9.37 -6.80
CA GLU A 144 17.86 8.90 -6.65
C GLU A 144 17.93 7.40 -6.39
N LYS A 145 17.10 6.92 -5.49
CA LYS A 145 16.97 5.48 -5.19
C LYS A 145 16.61 4.66 -6.42
N ARG A 146 15.61 5.12 -7.19
CA ARG A 146 15.23 4.46 -8.46
C ARG A 146 16.41 4.38 -9.43
N ASP A 147 17.13 5.50 -9.58
CA ASP A 147 18.22 5.61 -10.55
C ASP A 147 19.42 4.75 -10.13
N SER A 148 19.72 4.69 -8.84
CA SER A 148 20.72 3.77 -8.27
C SER A 148 20.35 2.30 -8.56
N LEU A 149 19.09 1.90 -8.30
CA LEU A 149 18.63 0.55 -8.58
C LEU A 149 18.68 0.21 -10.08
N ARG A 150 18.37 1.18 -10.94
CA ARG A 150 18.46 1.01 -12.39
C ARG A 150 19.91 0.77 -12.85
N LYS A 151 20.86 1.56 -12.35
CA LYS A 151 22.31 1.39 -12.63
C LYS A 151 22.78 0.00 -12.19
N LYS A 152 22.44 -0.42 -10.96
CA LYS A 152 22.81 -1.76 -10.45
C LYS A 152 22.28 -2.90 -11.33
N ARG A 153 21.02 -2.80 -11.78
CA ARG A 153 20.41 -3.81 -12.67
C ARG A 153 21.05 -3.83 -14.06
N GLN A 154 21.41 -2.66 -14.59
CA GLN A 154 22.12 -2.56 -15.87
C GLN A 154 23.52 -3.21 -15.79
N ALA A 155 24.30 -2.89 -14.75
CA ALA A 155 25.61 -3.49 -14.52
C ALA A 155 25.54 -5.01 -14.40
N LYS A 156 24.55 -5.53 -13.63
CA LYS A 156 24.35 -6.98 -13.50
C LYS A 156 24.04 -7.64 -14.85
N ARG A 157 23.16 -7.05 -15.66
CA ARG A 157 22.82 -7.58 -17.00
C ARG A 157 24.01 -7.56 -17.97
N GLN A 158 24.90 -6.58 -17.82
CA GLN A 158 26.12 -6.51 -18.64
C GLN A 158 27.12 -7.60 -18.24
N SER A 159 27.31 -7.85 -16.94
CA SER A 159 28.17 -8.93 -16.47
C SER A 159 27.65 -10.33 -16.87
N GLU A 160 26.32 -10.55 -16.85
CA GLU A 160 25.70 -11.82 -17.28
C GLU A 160 25.77 -12.06 -18.79
N LYS A 161 26.03 -11.04 -19.62
CA LYS A 161 26.19 -11.17 -21.07
C LYS A 161 27.64 -11.43 -21.50
N LEU A 162 28.59 -11.25 -20.61
CA LEU A 162 30.03 -11.41 -20.84
C LEU A 162 30.54 -12.80 -20.42
N VAL A 163 29.67 -13.62 -19.83
CA VAL A 163 29.85 -15.02 -19.49
C VAL A 163 29.05 -15.88 -20.46
#